data_16dd7a3037ec14a163450d1db7bf99b9
#
_entry.id   16dd7a3037ec14a163450d1db7bf99b9
#
_cell.length_a   1.000
_cell.length_b   1.000
_cell.length_c   1.000
_cell.angle_alpha   90.00
_cell.angle_beta   90.00
_cell.angle_gamma   90.00
#
_symmetry.space_group_name_H-M   'P 1'
#
loop_
_entity.id
_entity.type
_entity.pdbx_description
1 polymer ?
#
loop_
_entity_poly.entity_id
_entity_poly.type
_entity_poly.pdbx_seq_one_letter_code
_entity_poly.pdbx_strand_id
1 'polypeptide(L)'
;MTFARVLTCFLSCAAGMAGAQVRIDTPKGGWRSSEGDRASYTQPVNYPASSVSLQPGQSESAQIRGRIAGAKKERPATLIVNGTAMPIEVQEDGSFERPYGFGSGANNVEVRAPGVQGAARAQFFDTYAGKTQARLRVVLSWDTPGTDLDLHVIGPDGAHAWYGERVMPNGGALDVDVTTGYGPEIFSSPAPAPGNYHVYVNYFGGGQEQAIVTLAQVTVIAHENTPREKKQTFRVPMRAPGELTLIRSFVFQ
;
A
#
# COMPACT_ATOMS: atom_id res chain seq x y z
N MET A 1 24.57 28.49 -69.27
CA MET A 1 23.57 28.86 -68.28
C MET A 1 23.29 27.61 -67.42
N THR A 2 23.94 27.55 -66.27
CA THR A 2 23.89 26.33 -65.41
C THR A 2 23.02 26.66 -64.20
N PHE A 3 21.87 26.03 -64.04
CA PHE A 3 20.97 26.22 -62.93
C PHE A 3 21.41 25.32 -61.78
N ALA A 4 21.88 25.92 -60.66
CA ALA A 4 22.11 25.22 -59.39
C ALA A 4 20.78 25.02 -58.63
N ARG A 5 20.40 23.77 -58.36
CA ARG A 5 19.28 23.45 -57.49
C ARG A 5 19.79 23.43 -56.04
N VAL A 6 19.29 24.33 -55.24
CA VAL A 6 19.48 24.32 -53.76
C VAL A 6 18.46 23.35 -53.18
N LEU A 7 18.96 22.28 -52.59
CA LEU A 7 18.14 21.32 -51.84
C LEU A 7 18.08 21.75 -50.38
N THR A 8 16.97 22.35 -49.97
CA THR A 8 16.72 22.72 -48.57
C THR A 8 16.26 21.48 -47.80
N CYS A 9 17.15 20.95 -46.97
CA CYS A 9 16.82 19.86 -46.03
C CYS A 9 16.06 20.42 -44.83
N PHE A 10 14.76 20.20 -44.75
CA PHE A 10 14.01 20.45 -43.51
C PHE A 10 14.32 19.34 -42.50
N LEU A 11 15.15 19.67 -41.50
CA LEU A 11 15.29 18.84 -40.29
C LEU A 11 14.03 19.07 -39.45
N SER A 12 13.06 18.17 -39.53
CA SER A 12 11.97 18.12 -38.58
C SER A 12 12.51 17.55 -37.26
N CYS A 13 12.81 18.43 -36.29
CA CYS A 13 12.95 18.01 -34.89
C CYS A 13 11.61 17.48 -34.42
N ALA A 14 11.42 16.17 -34.43
CA ALA A 14 10.39 15.52 -33.65
C ALA A 14 10.80 15.65 -32.18
N ALA A 15 10.32 16.70 -31.51
CA ALA A 15 10.32 16.75 -30.05
C ALA A 15 9.43 15.58 -29.58
N GLY A 16 10.06 14.49 -29.22
CA GLY A 16 9.38 13.38 -28.57
C GLY A 16 8.70 13.94 -27.31
N MET A 17 7.37 14.02 -27.31
CA MET A 17 6.64 14.26 -26.07
C MET A 17 7.00 13.08 -25.15
N ALA A 18 7.83 13.35 -24.13
CA ALA A 18 8.02 12.43 -23.04
C ALA A 18 6.65 12.28 -22.36
N GLY A 19 5.91 11.24 -22.73
CA GLY A 19 4.63 10.94 -22.12
C GLY A 19 4.83 10.77 -20.61
N ALA A 20 3.89 11.27 -19.84
CA ALA A 20 3.88 11.07 -18.40
C ALA A 20 4.04 9.56 -18.10
N GLN A 21 5.03 9.19 -17.30
CA GLN A 21 5.39 7.81 -17.02
C GLN A 21 5.38 7.56 -15.52
N VAL A 22 4.81 6.42 -15.13
CA VAL A 22 4.91 5.92 -13.76
C VAL A 22 6.12 5.02 -13.65
N ARG A 23 6.91 5.19 -12.58
CA ARG A 23 8.06 4.34 -12.25
C ARG A 23 7.99 3.90 -10.80
N ILE A 24 8.22 2.61 -10.55
CA ILE A 24 8.41 2.05 -9.21
C ILE A 24 9.91 1.84 -9.00
N ASP A 25 10.46 2.47 -7.97
CA ASP A 25 11.88 2.38 -7.62
C ASP A 25 12.12 1.24 -6.61
N THR A 26 11.14 1.01 -5.72
CA THR A 26 11.12 -0.11 -4.77
C THR A 26 9.67 -0.53 -4.50
N PRO A 27 9.36 -1.84 -4.37
CA PRO A 27 10.26 -2.97 -4.56
C PRO A 27 10.73 -3.09 -6.02
N LYS A 28 11.90 -3.67 -6.21
CA LYS A 28 12.40 -3.98 -7.54
C LYS A 28 11.76 -5.27 -8.03
N GLY A 29 11.09 -5.19 -9.17
CA GLY A 29 10.51 -6.33 -9.85
C GLY A 29 11.45 -6.92 -10.89
N GLY A 30 11.25 -8.17 -11.20
CA GLY A 30 11.86 -8.87 -12.31
C GLY A 30 11.15 -10.20 -12.50
N TRP A 31 10.74 -10.49 -13.73
CA TRP A 31 10.37 -11.84 -14.08
C TRP A 31 11.64 -12.70 -14.06
N ARG A 32 11.56 -13.84 -13.40
CA ARG A 32 12.54 -14.88 -13.67
C ARG A 32 12.26 -15.39 -15.08
N SER A 33 13.11 -15.05 -16.03
CA SER A 33 13.17 -15.84 -17.25
C SER A 33 13.59 -17.26 -16.87
N SER A 34 13.21 -18.25 -17.67
CA SER A 34 13.68 -19.63 -17.54
C SER A 34 15.22 -19.75 -17.54
N GLU A 35 15.93 -18.70 -17.92
CA GLU A 35 17.39 -18.59 -18.02
C GLU A 35 18.07 -18.02 -16.75
N GLY A 36 17.30 -17.70 -15.70
CA GLY A 36 17.87 -17.54 -14.37
C GLY A 36 18.46 -16.18 -14.01
N ASP A 37 17.96 -15.09 -14.54
CA ASP A 37 18.33 -13.76 -14.06
C ASP A 37 17.86 -13.58 -12.59
N ARG A 38 18.83 -13.57 -11.67
CA ARG A 38 18.61 -13.53 -10.22
C ARG A 38 18.99 -12.18 -9.65
N ALA A 39 18.32 -11.13 -10.07
CA ALA A 39 18.47 -9.87 -9.35
C ALA A 39 17.91 -10.03 -7.93
N SER A 40 18.74 -9.90 -6.91
CA SER A 40 18.32 -9.84 -5.51
C SER A 40 18.32 -8.40 -5.04
N TYR A 41 17.33 -8.06 -4.22
CA TYR A 41 17.21 -6.77 -3.57
C TYR A 41 16.89 -7.00 -2.10
N THR A 42 17.64 -6.36 -1.22
CA THR A 42 17.43 -6.45 0.23
C THR A 42 17.06 -5.09 0.78
N GLN A 43 15.97 -5.03 1.50
CA GLN A 43 15.58 -3.88 2.31
C GLN A 43 15.51 -4.35 3.78
N PRO A 44 16.31 -3.77 4.69
CA PRO A 44 16.22 -4.11 6.11
C PRO A 44 14.93 -3.52 6.69
N VAL A 45 14.11 -4.38 7.27
CA VAL A 45 12.85 -4.03 7.94
C VAL A 45 12.68 -4.86 9.19
N ASN A 46 11.97 -4.34 10.18
CA ASN A 46 11.48 -5.12 11.31
C ASN A 46 10.12 -5.73 10.99
N TYR A 47 9.85 -6.91 11.53
CA TYR A 47 8.56 -7.56 11.42
C TYR A 47 8.26 -8.45 12.65
N PRO A 48 7.13 -8.25 13.32
CA PRO A 48 6.24 -7.09 13.20
C PRO A 48 6.93 -5.80 13.66
N ALA A 49 6.61 -4.69 13.03
CA ALA A 49 7.27 -3.41 13.21
C ALA A 49 7.25 -2.88 14.64
N SER A 50 6.16 -3.15 15.36
CA SER A 50 5.93 -2.61 16.70
C SER A 50 6.66 -3.33 17.84
N SER A 51 7.33 -4.45 17.59
CA SER A 51 7.89 -5.31 18.64
C SER A 51 9.38 -5.13 18.89
N VAL A 52 10.07 -4.36 18.05
CA VAL A 52 11.56 -4.28 18.09
C VAL A 52 12.01 -2.83 17.87
N SER A 53 13.04 -2.41 18.62
CA SER A 53 13.71 -1.14 18.37
C SER A 53 14.41 -1.16 17.01
N LEU A 54 14.20 -0.10 16.22
CA LEU A 54 14.82 0.04 14.93
C LEU A 54 16.33 0.27 15.04
N GLN A 55 17.09 -0.39 14.18
CA GLN A 55 18.50 -0.08 13.96
C GLN A 55 18.63 1.12 13.01
N PRO A 56 19.72 1.89 13.08
CA PRO A 56 19.98 2.95 12.11
C PRO A 56 19.90 2.42 10.67
N GLY A 57 19.11 3.08 9.83
CA GLY A 57 18.88 2.67 8.43
C GLY A 57 17.81 1.60 8.21
N GLN A 58 17.19 1.07 9.26
CA GLN A 58 16.01 0.23 9.14
C GLN A 58 14.73 1.07 9.04
N SER A 59 13.77 0.56 8.27
CA SER A 59 12.39 1.04 8.26
C SER A 59 11.51 0.09 9.06
N GLU A 60 10.45 0.62 9.69
CA GLU A 60 9.46 -0.21 10.40
C GLU A 60 8.79 -1.23 9.49
N SER A 61 8.57 -0.85 8.24
CA SER A 61 7.97 -1.71 7.23
C SER A 61 8.68 -1.53 5.88
N ALA A 62 8.46 -2.45 4.96
CA ALA A 62 8.91 -2.28 3.59
C ALA A 62 8.26 -1.04 2.97
N GLN A 63 9.00 -0.32 2.13
CA GLN A 63 8.54 0.89 1.48
C GLN A 63 8.27 0.65 0.00
N ILE A 64 7.12 1.12 -0.47
CA ILE A 64 6.82 1.24 -1.90
C ILE A 64 7.14 2.67 -2.30
N ARG A 65 8.13 2.85 -3.15
CA ARG A 65 8.60 4.17 -3.61
C ARG A 65 8.63 4.24 -5.11
N GLY A 66 8.41 5.44 -5.62
CA GLY A 66 8.51 5.67 -7.05
C GLY A 66 8.26 7.12 -7.42
N ARG A 67 8.07 7.33 -8.72
CA ARG A 67 7.85 8.66 -9.27
C ARG A 67 6.86 8.61 -10.43
N ILE A 68 6.04 9.63 -10.53
CA ILE A 68 5.06 9.84 -11.60
C ILE A 68 5.39 11.16 -12.28
N ALA A 69 5.95 11.10 -13.48
CA ALA A 69 6.26 12.28 -14.24
C ALA A 69 4.98 13.05 -14.61
N GLY A 70 4.93 14.35 -14.35
CA GLY A 70 3.79 15.21 -14.66
C GLY A 70 2.54 14.98 -13.80
N ALA A 71 2.67 14.27 -12.67
CA ALA A 71 1.59 14.13 -11.70
C ALA A 71 1.23 15.47 -11.06
N LYS A 72 -0.05 15.61 -10.70
CA LYS A 72 -0.56 16.75 -9.94
C LYS A 72 -0.86 16.31 -8.53
N LYS A 73 -0.43 17.08 -7.54
CA LYS A 73 -0.61 16.79 -6.11
C LYS A 73 -2.08 16.60 -5.70
N GLU A 74 -2.99 17.34 -6.34
CA GLU A 74 -4.42 17.30 -5.99
C GLU A 74 -5.13 16.01 -6.41
N ARG A 75 -4.46 15.13 -7.14
CA ARG A 75 -5.03 13.87 -7.62
C ARG A 75 -4.22 12.69 -7.11
N PRO A 76 -4.73 11.91 -6.14
CA PRO A 76 -4.06 10.72 -5.68
C PRO A 76 -3.86 9.73 -6.83
N ALA A 77 -2.74 9.04 -6.82
CA ALA A 77 -2.55 7.86 -7.66
C ALA A 77 -3.23 6.64 -7.00
N THR A 78 -3.37 5.56 -7.74
CA THR A 78 -3.87 4.29 -7.23
C THR A 78 -2.72 3.30 -7.10
N LEU A 79 -2.48 2.87 -5.88
CA LEU A 79 -1.60 1.75 -5.56
C LEU A 79 -2.43 0.47 -5.47
N ILE A 80 -1.97 -0.60 -6.10
CA ILE A 80 -2.60 -1.91 -6.02
C ILE A 80 -1.55 -2.91 -5.56
N VAL A 81 -1.77 -3.51 -4.40
CA VAL A 81 -0.88 -4.55 -3.86
C VAL A 81 -1.66 -5.84 -3.72
N ASN A 82 -1.18 -6.89 -4.38
CA ASN A 82 -1.83 -8.21 -4.38
C ASN A 82 -3.35 -8.12 -4.64
N GLY A 83 -3.75 -7.24 -5.59
CA GLY A 83 -5.14 -7.03 -5.97
C GLY A 83 -5.98 -6.19 -5.01
N THR A 84 -5.39 -5.60 -3.96
CA THR A 84 -6.03 -4.61 -3.08
C THR A 84 -5.66 -3.21 -3.53
N ALA A 85 -6.65 -2.45 -4.01
CA ALA A 85 -6.46 -1.08 -4.49
C ALA A 85 -6.65 -0.08 -3.35
N MET A 86 -5.78 0.93 -3.28
CA MET A 86 -5.83 2.02 -2.33
C MET A 86 -5.29 3.31 -2.96
N PRO A 87 -5.73 4.49 -2.53
CA PRO A 87 -5.14 5.74 -2.99
C PRO A 87 -3.77 5.96 -2.35
N ILE A 88 -2.90 6.68 -3.07
CA ILE A 88 -1.63 7.15 -2.52
C ILE A 88 -1.43 8.62 -2.85
N GLU A 89 -0.86 9.35 -1.91
CA GLU A 89 -0.43 10.71 -2.12
C GLU A 89 0.75 10.78 -3.06
N VAL A 90 0.73 11.77 -3.96
CA VAL A 90 1.84 12.09 -4.85
C VAL A 90 2.34 13.48 -4.47
N GLN A 91 3.64 13.61 -4.21
CA GLN A 91 4.27 14.87 -3.84
C GLN A 91 4.37 15.81 -5.06
N GLU A 92 4.67 17.08 -4.81
CA GLU A 92 4.79 18.10 -5.88
C GLU A 92 5.85 17.75 -6.93
N ASP A 93 6.91 17.07 -6.51
CA ASP A 93 7.98 16.61 -7.41
C ASP A 93 7.62 15.32 -8.16
N GLY A 94 6.40 14.80 -7.97
CA GLY A 94 5.90 13.55 -8.54
C GLY A 94 6.32 12.29 -7.77
N SER A 95 7.09 12.41 -6.70
CA SER A 95 7.48 11.25 -5.88
C SER A 95 6.29 10.73 -5.06
N PHE A 96 6.31 9.43 -4.76
CA PHE A 96 5.41 8.80 -3.82
C PHE A 96 6.16 7.79 -2.96
N GLU A 97 5.69 7.65 -1.72
CA GLU A 97 6.21 6.67 -0.77
C GLU A 97 5.08 6.14 0.10
N ARG A 98 5.02 4.82 0.29
CA ARG A 98 4.07 4.17 1.21
C ARG A 98 4.70 2.97 1.90
N PRO A 99 4.57 2.87 3.23
CA PRO A 99 4.89 1.65 3.95
C PRO A 99 3.89 0.55 3.60
N TYR A 100 4.35 -0.70 3.54
CA TYR A 100 3.49 -1.85 3.30
C TYR A 100 4.08 -3.13 3.91
N GLY A 101 3.26 -3.89 4.63
CA GLY A 101 3.61 -5.21 5.15
C GLY A 101 3.39 -6.30 4.09
N PHE A 102 4.42 -6.63 3.31
CA PHE A 102 4.32 -7.71 2.32
C PHE A 102 4.25 -9.09 2.97
N GLY A 103 3.47 -9.99 2.38
CA GLY A 103 3.51 -11.41 2.68
C GLY A 103 4.79 -12.08 2.15
N SER A 104 5.17 -13.24 2.71
CA SER A 104 6.21 -14.08 2.12
C SER A 104 5.72 -14.67 0.79
N GLY A 105 6.64 -14.98 -0.12
CA GLY A 105 6.31 -15.53 -1.43
C GLY A 105 6.06 -14.49 -2.50
N ALA A 106 5.18 -14.80 -3.45
CA ALA A 106 4.91 -13.94 -4.60
C ALA A 106 4.10 -12.69 -4.21
N ASN A 107 4.60 -11.52 -4.60
CA ASN A 107 3.95 -10.23 -4.42
C ASN A 107 3.88 -9.46 -5.73
N ASN A 108 2.82 -8.66 -5.89
CA ASN A 108 2.60 -7.79 -7.04
C ASN A 108 2.26 -6.38 -6.55
N VAL A 109 2.96 -5.40 -7.08
CA VAL A 109 2.70 -3.98 -6.88
C VAL A 109 2.41 -3.35 -8.23
N GLU A 110 1.31 -2.63 -8.33
CA GLU A 110 0.94 -1.84 -9.51
C GLU A 110 0.62 -0.42 -9.08
N VAL A 111 1.09 0.56 -9.83
CA VAL A 111 0.78 1.99 -9.63
C VAL A 111 0.18 2.55 -10.90
N ARG A 112 -0.97 3.20 -10.76
CA ARG A 112 -1.69 3.92 -11.81
C ARG A 112 -1.86 5.38 -11.42
N ALA A 113 -1.68 6.28 -12.37
CA ALA A 113 -1.90 7.70 -12.14
C ALA A 113 -2.97 8.27 -13.07
N PRO A 114 -3.84 9.18 -12.57
CA PRO A 114 -4.83 9.84 -13.41
C PRO A 114 -4.16 10.61 -14.55
N GLY A 115 -4.67 10.43 -15.78
CA GLY A 115 -4.16 11.11 -16.97
C GLY A 115 -2.83 10.56 -17.51
N VAL A 116 -2.28 9.52 -16.92
CA VAL A 116 -1.08 8.82 -17.41
C VAL A 116 -1.52 7.51 -18.07
N GLN A 117 -1.08 7.29 -19.31
CA GLN A 117 -1.35 6.03 -19.99
C GLN A 117 -0.46 4.92 -19.43
N GLY A 118 -1.07 3.76 -19.19
CA GLY A 118 -0.37 2.59 -18.66
C GLY A 118 -0.26 2.57 -17.14
N ALA A 119 0.45 1.58 -16.65
CA ALA A 119 0.71 1.36 -15.23
C ALA A 119 2.15 0.86 -15.05
N ALA A 120 2.80 1.25 -13.97
CA ALA A 120 4.03 0.59 -13.54
C ALA A 120 3.68 -0.66 -12.72
N ARG A 121 4.43 -1.74 -12.94
CA ARG A 121 4.27 -3.00 -12.21
C ARG A 121 5.60 -3.51 -11.73
N ALA A 122 5.62 -4.00 -10.49
CA ALA A 122 6.73 -4.74 -9.92
C ALA A 122 6.20 -6.05 -9.35
N GLN A 123 6.73 -7.17 -9.85
CA GLN A 123 6.46 -8.50 -9.31
C GLN A 123 7.75 -9.03 -8.71
N PHE A 124 7.68 -9.52 -7.49
CA PHE A 124 8.84 -10.02 -6.79
C PHE A 124 8.46 -11.19 -5.87
N PHE A 125 9.46 -11.92 -5.46
CA PHE A 125 9.30 -13.02 -4.51
C PHE A 125 10.03 -12.65 -3.22
N ASP A 126 9.27 -12.52 -2.12
CA ASP A 126 9.85 -12.31 -0.80
C ASP A 126 10.37 -13.64 -0.26
N THR A 127 11.69 -13.75 -0.15
CA THR A 127 12.40 -14.96 0.27
C THR A 127 12.79 -14.96 1.75
N TYR A 128 12.33 -13.96 2.52
CA TYR A 128 12.68 -13.88 3.94
C TYR A 128 12.10 -15.07 4.72
N ALA A 129 12.97 -16.02 5.04
CA ALA A 129 12.57 -17.29 5.65
C ALA A 129 12.07 -17.16 7.11
N GLY A 130 12.45 -16.09 7.82
CA GLY A 130 11.97 -15.81 9.18
C GLY A 130 10.57 -15.20 9.26
N LYS A 131 9.95 -14.90 8.13
CA LYS A 131 8.65 -14.26 8.06
C LYS A 131 7.53 -15.29 8.06
N THR A 132 6.73 -15.28 9.09
CA THR A 132 5.53 -16.12 9.13
C THR A 132 4.47 -15.53 8.20
N GLN A 133 3.86 -16.37 7.37
CA GLN A 133 2.78 -15.93 6.48
C GLN A 133 1.56 -15.50 7.28
N ALA A 134 1.02 -14.33 6.98
CA ALA A 134 -0.28 -13.93 7.47
C ALA A 134 -1.35 -14.91 6.95
N ARG A 135 -2.26 -15.28 7.85
CA ARG A 135 -3.47 -16.05 7.52
C ARG A 135 -4.71 -15.16 7.55
N LEU A 136 -4.65 -14.11 8.33
CA LEU A 136 -5.64 -13.05 8.38
C LEU A 136 -4.94 -11.72 8.19
N ARG A 137 -5.44 -10.92 7.26
CA ARG A 137 -4.99 -9.54 7.04
C ARG A 137 -6.19 -8.62 6.93
N VAL A 138 -6.08 -7.45 7.54
CA VAL A 138 -7.05 -6.37 7.40
C VAL A 138 -6.30 -5.13 6.92
N VAL A 139 -6.75 -4.55 5.80
CA VAL A 139 -6.15 -3.35 5.21
C VAL A 139 -7.19 -2.25 5.23
N LEU A 140 -6.90 -1.18 5.95
CA LEU A 140 -7.66 0.07 5.94
C LEU A 140 -6.96 1.07 5.01
N SER A 141 -7.73 1.77 4.18
CA SER A 141 -7.30 2.94 3.42
C SER A 141 -8.47 3.93 3.31
N TRP A 142 -8.21 5.19 3.00
CA TRP A 142 -9.23 6.22 2.86
C TRP A 142 -8.89 7.23 1.76
N ASP A 143 -9.86 8.04 1.33
CA ASP A 143 -9.75 8.83 0.10
C ASP A 143 -9.37 10.31 0.31
N THR A 144 -9.06 10.72 1.55
CA THR A 144 -8.74 12.11 1.87
C THR A 144 -7.29 12.31 2.31
N PRO A 145 -6.65 13.43 1.90
CA PRO A 145 -5.35 13.82 2.43
C PRO A 145 -5.47 14.39 3.83
N GLY A 146 -4.41 14.30 4.62
CA GLY A 146 -4.31 14.95 5.93
C GLY A 146 -5.31 14.47 6.99
N THR A 147 -6.10 13.44 6.73
CA THR A 147 -6.96 12.78 7.71
C THR A 147 -6.25 11.57 8.31
N ASP A 148 -6.62 11.26 9.54
CA ASP A 148 -6.09 10.15 10.33
C ASP A 148 -7.24 9.24 10.75
N LEU A 149 -7.22 7.99 10.25
CA LEU A 149 -8.17 6.95 10.59
C LEU A 149 -7.42 5.77 11.19
N ASP A 150 -7.83 5.34 12.39
CA ASP A 150 -7.21 4.23 13.10
C ASP A 150 -7.97 2.93 12.88
N LEU A 151 -7.23 1.87 12.60
CA LEU A 151 -7.74 0.50 12.51
C LEU A 151 -7.72 -0.16 13.88
N HIS A 152 -8.85 -0.71 14.29
CA HIS A 152 -8.99 -1.52 15.47
C HIS A 152 -9.42 -2.93 15.09
N VAL A 153 -8.70 -3.95 15.54
CA VAL A 153 -9.06 -5.36 15.34
C VAL A 153 -9.15 -6.05 16.68
N ILE A 154 -10.32 -6.60 17.01
CA ILE A 154 -10.57 -7.33 18.25
C ILE A 154 -10.73 -8.81 17.89
N GLY A 155 -9.92 -9.66 18.52
CA GLY A 155 -9.95 -11.11 18.36
C GLY A 155 -11.00 -11.81 19.21
N PRO A 156 -11.20 -13.14 19.02
CA PRO A 156 -12.20 -13.91 19.74
C PRO A 156 -11.92 -14.05 21.25
N ASP A 157 -10.68 -13.86 21.66
CA ASP A 157 -10.20 -13.85 23.05
C ASP A 157 -10.30 -12.45 23.71
N GLY A 158 -10.81 -11.46 22.98
CA GLY A 158 -10.87 -10.06 23.42
C GLY A 158 -9.57 -9.30 23.25
N ALA A 159 -8.48 -9.93 22.75
CA ALA A 159 -7.26 -9.23 22.42
C ALA A 159 -7.53 -8.16 21.35
N HIS A 160 -6.95 -6.96 21.51
CA HIS A 160 -7.24 -5.79 20.70
C HIS A 160 -5.93 -5.22 20.13
N ALA A 161 -5.80 -5.21 18.81
CA ALA A 161 -4.73 -4.50 18.12
C ALA A 161 -5.24 -3.14 17.63
N TRP A 162 -4.47 -2.08 17.95
CA TRP A 162 -4.72 -0.70 17.59
C TRP A 162 -3.43 0.11 17.79
N TYR A 163 -3.35 1.38 17.43
CA TYR A 163 -2.12 2.18 17.51
C TYR A 163 -1.48 2.17 18.91
N GLY A 164 -2.28 2.15 20.00
CA GLY A 164 -1.78 2.16 21.39
C GLY A 164 -1.31 0.79 21.89
N GLU A 165 -1.79 -0.31 21.31
CA GLU A 165 -1.36 -1.68 21.61
C GLU A 165 -1.32 -2.49 20.30
N ARG A 166 -0.19 -2.41 19.61
CA ARG A 166 -0.07 -2.88 18.24
C ARG A 166 0.06 -4.39 18.10
N VAL A 167 0.46 -5.11 19.14
CA VAL A 167 0.73 -6.56 19.10
C VAL A 167 -0.19 -7.32 20.04
N MET A 168 -0.93 -8.29 19.50
CA MET A 168 -1.74 -9.23 20.29
C MET A 168 -0.88 -10.37 20.84
N PRO A 169 -1.26 -11.00 21.98
CA PRO A 169 -0.55 -12.14 22.55
C PRO A 169 -0.40 -13.33 21.59
N ASN A 170 -1.32 -13.51 20.66
CA ASN A 170 -1.31 -14.57 19.63
C ASN A 170 -0.45 -14.25 18.39
N GLY A 171 0.31 -13.13 18.42
CA GLY A 171 1.19 -12.69 17.33
C GLY A 171 0.50 -11.92 16.21
N GLY A 172 -0.81 -11.63 16.33
CA GLY A 172 -1.46 -10.64 15.44
C GLY A 172 -0.92 -9.24 15.74
N ALA A 173 -0.68 -8.44 14.71
CA ALA A 173 -0.10 -7.12 14.89
C ALA A 173 -0.60 -6.09 13.87
N LEU A 174 -0.67 -4.83 14.29
CA LEU A 174 -0.80 -3.67 13.40
C LEU A 174 0.59 -3.36 12.83
N ASP A 175 0.87 -3.89 11.63
CA ASP A 175 2.19 -3.83 10.98
C ASP A 175 2.50 -2.46 10.38
N VAL A 176 1.45 -1.76 9.91
CA VAL A 176 1.54 -0.47 9.24
C VAL A 176 0.51 0.46 9.85
N ASP A 177 0.94 1.66 10.14
CA ASP A 177 0.16 2.73 10.76
C ASP A 177 0.56 4.07 10.09
N VAL A 178 -0.33 4.60 9.24
CA VAL A 178 -0.10 5.84 8.48
C VAL A 178 -1.08 6.90 8.91
N THR A 179 -0.59 7.97 9.51
CA THR A 179 -1.37 9.07 10.10
C THR A 179 -1.50 10.32 9.19
N THR A 180 -0.96 10.28 7.97
CA THR A 180 -0.80 11.47 7.10
C THR A 180 -1.82 11.58 5.97
N GLY A 181 -2.83 10.74 5.96
CA GLY A 181 -3.85 10.68 4.90
C GLY A 181 -3.66 9.49 3.95
N TYR A 182 -4.78 9.04 3.38
CA TYR A 182 -4.90 7.90 2.46
C TYR A 182 -4.59 6.52 3.07
N GLY A 183 -3.89 6.43 4.20
CA GLY A 183 -3.39 5.16 4.74
C GLY A 183 -2.20 4.58 3.96
N PRO A 184 -1.97 3.27 4.02
CA PRO A 184 -2.82 2.29 4.69
C PRO A 184 -2.53 2.14 6.18
N GLU A 185 -3.46 1.51 6.90
CA GLU A 185 -3.19 0.78 8.12
C GLU A 185 -3.40 -0.70 7.89
N ILE A 186 -2.51 -1.54 8.39
CA ILE A 186 -2.51 -2.96 8.09
C ILE A 186 -2.35 -3.77 9.36
N PHE A 187 -3.35 -4.59 9.65
CA PHE A 187 -3.25 -5.66 10.64
C PHE A 187 -2.93 -6.98 9.93
N SER A 188 -2.03 -7.76 10.50
CA SER A 188 -1.68 -9.10 10.03
C SER A 188 -1.62 -10.09 11.19
N SER A 189 -2.16 -11.30 11.01
CA SER A 189 -2.01 -12.38 11.98
C SER A 189 -1.58 -13.67 11.27
N PRO A 190 -0.46 -14.26 11.70
CA PRO A 190 0.02 -15.54 11.15
C PRO A 190 -0.75 -16.74 11.69
N ALA A 191 -1.25 -16.64 12.91
CA ALA A 191 -1.96 -17.71 13.61
C ALA A 191 -3.26 -17.17 14.25
N PRO A 192 -4.23 -16.68 13.44
CA PRO A 192 -5.46 -16.15 13.98
C PRO A 192 -6.24 -17.26 14.69
N ALA A 193 -6.68 -17.00 15.91
CA ALA A 193 -7.51 -17.93 16.67
C ALA A 193 -8.87 -18.11 15.97
N PRO A 194 -9.43 -19.32 15.92
CA PRO A 194 -10.79 -19.52 15.43
C PRO A 194 -11.80 -18.77 16.30
N GLY A 195 -12.78 -18.13 15.66
CA GLY A 195 -13.83 -17.42 16.37
C GLY A 195 -14.18 -16.07 15.77
N ASN A 196 -14.90 -15.25 16.54
CA ASN A 196 -15.40 -13.96 16.08
C ASN A 196 -14.33 -12.89 16.14
N TYR A 197 -14.15 -12.19 15.02
CA TYR A 197 -13.36 -10.97 14.92
C TYR A 197 -14.26 -9.77 14.68
N HIS A 198 -13.89 -8.64 15.26
CA HIS A 198 -14.57 -7.35 15.06
C HIS A 198 -13.56 -6.34 14.53
N VAL A 199 -13.91 -5.67 13.45
CA VAL A 199 -13.07 -4.63 12.83
C VAL A 199 -13.80 -3.32 12.96
N TYR A 200 -13.17 -2.36 13.65
CA TYR A 200 -13.64 -0.99 13.76
C TYR A 200 -12.66 -0.04 13.09
N VAL A 201 -13.18 1.12 12.73
CA VAL A 201 -12.39 2.28 12.31
C VAL A 201 -12.73 3.45 13.20
N ASN A 202 -11.73 4.09 13.75
CA ASN A 202 -11.85 5.36 14.46
C ASN A 202 -11.43 6.51 13.52
N TYR A 203 -12.19 7.57 13.46
CA TYR A 203 -11.72 8.81 12.87
C TYR A 203 -11.03 9.62 13.97
N PHE A 204 -9.69 9.47 14.05
CA PHE A 204 -8.88 10.13 15.08
C PHE A 204 -8.86 11.64 14.87
N GLY A 205 -8.57 12.09 13.63
CA GLY A 205 -8.50 13.51 13.36
C GLY A 205 -7.97 13.85 11.96
N GLY A 206 -7.42 15.05 11.88
CA GLY A 206 -6.78 15.54 10.66
C GLY A 206 -6.29 16.96 10.85
N GLY A 207 -5.26 17.34 10.07
CA GLY A 207 -4.62 18.66 10.13
C GLY A 207 -5.45 19.84 9.60
N GLN A 208 -6.75 19.68 9.40
CA GLN A 208 -7.65 20.73 8.92
C GLN A 208 -8.63 21.12 10.03
N GLU A 209 -8.94 22.42 10.12
CA GLU A 209 -9.85 22.97 11.13
C GLU A 209 -11.29 22.48 11.00
N GLN A 210 -11.69 21.98 9.83
CA GLN A 210 -13.02 21.46 9.56
C GLN A 210 -12.98 19.95 9.36
N ALA A 211 -13.94 19.25 9.95
CA ALA A 211 -14.16 17.83 9.73
C ALA A 211 -14.46 17.59 8.24
N ILE A 212 -13.70 16.69 7.63
CA ILE A 212 -13.88 16.27 6.25
C ILE A 212 -14.50 14.88 6.28
N VAL A 213 -15.59 14.70 5.54
CA VAL A 213 -16.12 13.34 5.32
C VAL A 213 -15.12 12.57 4.48
N THR A 214 -14.63 11.46 5.02
CA THR A 214 -13.68 10.57 4.35
C THR A 214 -14.29 9.20 4.14
N LEU A 215 -14.01 8.58 2.99
CA LEU A 215 -14.49 7.24 2.68
C LEU A 215 -13.46 6.21 3.10
N ALA A 216 -13.67 5.57 4.24
CA ALA A 216 -12.87 4.45 4.69
C ALA A 216 -13.15 3.22 3.83
N GLN A 217 -12.09 2.56 3.36
CA GLN A 217 -12.16 1.28 2.69
C GLN A 217 -11.40 0.24 3.51
N VAL A 218 -12.10 -0.78 4.00
CA VAL A 218 -11.52 -1.89 4.75
C VAL A 218 -11.59 -3.16 3.89
N THR A 219 -10.44 -3.79 3.68
CA THR A 219 -10.35 -5.10 3.00
C THR A 219 -9.92 -6.16 3.99
N VAL A 220 -10.76 -7.15 4.20
CA VAL A 220 -10.47 -8.34 5.03
C VAL A 220 -10.05 -9.48 4.10
N ILE A 221 -8.89 -10.07 4.35
CA ILE A 221 -8.32 -11.20 3.62
C ILE A 221 -8.14 -12.34 4.60
N ALA A 222 -9.00 -13.34 4.51
CA ALA A 222 -8.92 -14.55 5.32
C ALA A 222 -8.28 -15.68 4.53
N HIS A 223 -7.48 -16.52 5.20
CA HIS A 223 -6.69 -17.61 4.62
C HIS A 223 -5.76 -17.15 3.50
N GLU A 224 -5.12 -16.00 3.68
CA GLU A 224 -4.23 -15.38 2.71
C GLU A 224 -3.21 -16.39 2.14
N ASN A 225 -2.99 -16.34 0.82
CA ASN A 225 -2.09 -17.22 0.08
C ASN A 225 -2.42 -18.73 0.17
N THR A 226 -3.68 -19.09 0.37
CA THR A 226 -4.15 -20.48 0.33
C THR A 226 -5.27 -20.64 -0.69
N PRO A 227 -5.60 -21.88 -1.11
CA PRO A 227 -6.78 -22.16 -1.95
C PRO A 227 -8.12 -21.76 -1.31
N ARG A 228 -8.14 -21.47 0.00
CA ARG A 228 -9.33 -21.03 0.75
C ARG A 228 -9.38 -19.50 0.92
N GLU A 229 -8.46 -18.76 0.30
CA GLU A 229 -8.44 -17.30 0.44
C GLU A 229 -9.81 -16.69 0.10
N LYS A 230 -10.27 -15.84 1.01
CA LYS A 230 -11.48 -15.04 0.84
C LYS A 230 -11.14 -13.57 1.07
N LYS A 231 -11.45 -12.73 0.10
CA LYS A 231 -11.26 -11.29 0.17
C LYS A 231 -12.61 -10.58 0.14
N GLN A 232 -12.85 -9.71 1.12
CA GLN A 232 -14.06 -8.90 1.21
C GLN A 232 -13.66 -7.44 1.45
N THR A 233 -14.28 -6.51 0.72
CA THR A 233 -14.02 -5.08 0.83
C THR A 233 -15.31 -4.36 1.23
N PHE A 234 -15.20 -3.50 2.24
CA PHE A 234 -16.27 -2.67 2.78
C PHE A 234 -15.88 -1.21 2.63
N ARG A 235 -16.86 -0.35 2.33
CA ARG A 235 -16.68 1.10 2.25
C ARG A 235 -17.67 1.79 3.15
N VAL A 236 -17.19 2.66 4.02
CA VAL A 236 -18.00 3.34 5.02
C VAL A 236 -17.58 4.80 5.10
N PRO A 237 -18.52 5.77 4.98
CA PRO A 237 -18.19 7.16 5.18
C PRO A 237 -17.98 7.45 6.68
N MET A 238 -16.82 8.02 7.00
CA MET A 238 -16.49 8.58 8.32
C MET A 238 -16.72 10.08 8.27
N ARG A 239 -17.49 10.64 9.21
CA ARG A 239 -18.05 11.99 9.08
C ARG A 239 -17.32 13.04 9.89
N ALA A 240 -16.78 12.65 11.04
CA ALA A 240 -16.16 13.59 11.95
C ALA A 240 -15.16 12.92 12.89
N PRO A 241 -14.13 13.63 13.34
CA PRO A 241 -13.24 13.16 14.40
C PRO A 241 -14.00 12.69 15.64
N GLY A 242 -13.54 11.59 16.23
CA GLY A 242 -14.18 10.90 17.35
C GLY A 242 -15.21 9.86 16.95
N GLU A 243 -15.58 9.75 15.67
CA GLU A 243 -16.49 8.69 15.20
C GLU A 243 -15.76 7.33 15.25
N LEU A 244 -16.34 6.37 15.98
CA LEU A 244 -15.91 4.97 16.02
C LEU A 244 -16.99 4.10 15.39
N THR A 245 -16.65 3.43 14.28
CA THR A 245 -17.62 2.68 13.49
C THR A 245 -17.22 1.21 13.39
N LEU A 246 -18.14 0.29 13.74
CA LEU A 246 -18.00 -1.12 13.46
C LEU A 246 -18.17 -1.35 11.94
N ILE A 247 -17.09 -1.75 11.29
CA ILE A 247 -17.10 -2.03 9.85
C ILE A 247 -17.61 -3.44 9.58
N ARG A 248 -17.09 -4.42 10.33
CA ARG A 248 -17.47 -5.80 10.12
C ARG A 248 -17.18 -6.67 11.34
N SER A 249 -18.11 -7.61 11.60
CA SER A 249 -17.86 -8.81 12.38
C SER A 249 -17.83 -10.02 11.46
N PHE A 250 -16.88 -10.94 11.67
CA PHE A 250 -16.76 -12.16 10.90
C PHE A 250 -16.20 -13.31 11.75
N VAL A 251 -16.46 -14.55 11.33
CA VAL A 251 -15.89 -15.75 11.96
C VAL A 251 -14.68 -16.20 11.15
N PHE A 252 -13.55 -16.34 11.80
CA PHE A 252 -12.39 -17.05 11.26
C PHE A 252 -12.45 -18.53 11.69
N GLN A 253 -12.28 -19.45 10.72
CA GLN A 253 -12.40 -20.91 10.92
C GLN A 253 -11.16 -21.65 10.44
#